data_31870c0da333839de927e8f81eec5bfa
#
_entry.id   31870c0da333839de927e8f81eec5bfa
#
_cell.length_a   1.000
_cell.length_b   1.000
_cell.length_c   1.000
_cell.angle_alpha   90.00
_cell.angle_beta   90.00
_cell.angle_gamma   90.00
#
_symmetry.space_group_name_H-M   'P 1'
#
loop_
_entity.id
_entity.type
_entity.pdbx_description
1 polymer ?
#
loop_
_entity_poly.entity_id
_entity_poly.type
_entity_poly.pdbx_seq_one_letter_code
_entity_poly.pdbx_strand_id
1 'polypeptide(L)'
;MLKSYIAFDLETTGLSPQEHEIIEIGALKVREGKVVDRFMEFVHPDKPITPMITNITHITNDMVAGARSCPEVIHDFLSFCEDDVLIGHNVMFDYSFVKCSAVREGLTFEKMGIDTLKIARKVHKDFESKSLGALCDYYHIAVSYTHLRAHETSQ
;
A
#
# COMPACT_ATOMS: atom_id res chain seq x y z
N MET A 1 21.68 -2.95 -10.03
CA MET A 1 20.38 -3.61 -9.73
C MET A 1 20.00 -3.38 -8.27
N LEU A 2 18.78 -2.99 -8.02
CA LEU A 2 18.27 -2.80 -6.66
C LEU A 2 18.07 -4.16 -5.98
N LYS A 3 18.77 -4.39 -4.89
CA LYS A 3 18.80 -5.71 -4.23
C LYS A 3 17.86 -5.82 -3.04
N SER A 4 17.58 -4.70 -2.40
CA SER A 4 16.77 -4.64 -1.18
C SER A 4 15.75 -3.51 -1.28
N TYR A 5 14.48 -3.83 -1.07
CA TYR A 5 13.41 -2.83 -1.11
C TYR A 5 12.13 -3.35 -0.44
N ILE A 6 11.24 -2.43 -0.16
CA ILE A 6 9.87 -2.71 0.27
C ILE A 6 8.93 -2.30 -0.86
N ALA A 7 8.21 -3.25 -1.42
CA ALA A 7 7.09 -2.96 -2.32
C ALA A 7 5.83 -2.85 -1.48
N PHE A 8 5.08 -1.75 -1.60
CA PHE A 8 3.90 -1.55 -0.76
C PHE A 8 2.76 -0.84 -1.47
N ASP A 9 1.58 -1.04 -0.93
CA ASP A 9 0.35 -0.42 -1.40
C ASP A 9 -0.59 -0.24 -0.21
N LEU A 10 -1.40 0.81 -0.24
CA LEU A 10 -2.39 1.11 0.79
C LEU A 10 -3.79 1.12 0.22
N GLU A 11 -4.76 0.81 1.08
CA GLU A 11 -6.15 1.20 0.86
C GLU A 11 -6.51 2.28 1.87
N THR A 12 -7.19 3.32 1.42
CA THR A 12 -7.52 4.49 2.22
C THR A 12 -8.99 4.88 2.04
N THR A 13 -9.49 5.70 2.97
CA THR A 13 -10.87 6.19 2.89
C THR A 13 -11.04 7.39 1.97
N GLY A 14 -9.96 7.89 1.36
CA GLY A 14 -10.01 9.02 0.44
C GLY A 14 -8.62 9.43 -0.03
N LEU A 15 -8.51 10.61 -0.59
CA LEU A 15 -7.30 11.05 -1.29
C LEU A 15 -6.40 11.98 -0.46
N SER A 16 -6.91 12.55 0.63
CA SER A 16 -6.17 13.51 1.46
C SER A 16 -5.62 12.86 2.72
N PRO A 17 -4.28 12.80 2.89
CA PRO A 17 -3.69 12.23 4.10
C PRO A 17 -4.05 12.97 5.40
N GLN A 18 -4.43 14.24 5.29
CA GLN A 18 -4.83 15.04 6.45
C GLN A 18 -6.28 14.75 6.88
N GLU A 19 -7.14 14.35 5.96
CA GLU A 19 -8.58 14.18 6.19
C GLU A 19 -9.05 12.73 6.18
N HIS A 20 -8.30 11.86 5.52
CA HIS A 20 -8.70 10.48 5.31
C HIS A 20 -7.75 9.51 6.02
N GLU A 21 -8.15 8.25 6.08
CA GLU A 21 -7.51 7.24 6.92
C GLU A 21 -7.02 6.05 6.11
N ILE A 22 -5.92 5.45 6.57
CA ILE A 22 -5.45 4.15 6.07
C ILE A 22 -6.37 3.07 6.64
N ILE A 23 -6.82 2.13 5.80
CA ILE A 23 -7.62 0.98 6.23
C ILE A 23 -6.99 -0.37 5.90
N GLU A 24 -5.96 -0.39 5.06
CA GLU A 24 -5.16 -1.60 4.81
C GLU A 24 -3.75 -1.20 4.40
N ILE A 25 -2.75 -1.91 4.89
CA ILE A 25 -1.36 -1.82 4.43
C ILE A 25 -0.93 -3.19 3.94
N GLY A 26 -0.50 -3.27 2.68
CA GLY A 26 0.11 -4.46 2.11
C GLY A 26 1.54 -4.15 1.69
N ALA A 27 2.51 -4.95 2.16
CA ALA A 27 3.90 -4.74 1.81
C ALA A 27 4.67 -6.06 1.72
N LEU A 28 5.65 -6.07 0.83
CA LEU A 28 6.58 -7.17 0.65
C LEU A 28 8.00 -6.66 0.85
N LYS A 29 8.77 -7.37 1.70
CA LYS A 29 10.19 -7.12 1.87
C LYS A 29 10.96 -8.03 0.92
N VAL A 30 11.77 -7.43 0.05
CA VAL A 30 12.54 -8.16 -0.95
C VAL A 30 14.03 -8.02 -0.66
N ARG A 31 14.74 -9.14 -0.73
CA ARG A 31 16.19 -9.25 -0.56
C ARG A 31 16.74 -10.15 -1.68
N GLU A 32 17.70 -9.64 -2.45
CA GLU A 32 18.33 -10.38 -3.56
C GLU A 32 17.27 -11.00 -4.50
N GLY A 33 16.22 -10.23 -4.83
CA GLY A 33 15.16 -10.66 -5.73
C GLY A 33 14.14 -11.63 -5.14
N LYS A 34 14.21 -11.91 -3.84
CA LYS A 34 13.30 -12.85 -3.17
C LYS A 34 12.49 -12.15 -2.08
N VAL A 35 11.21 -12.51 -1.99
CA VAL A 35 10.35 -12.06 -0.89
C VAL A 35 10.77 -12.80 0.38
N VAL A 36 11.26 -12.05 1.37
CA VAL A 36 11.73 -12.60 2.64
C VAL A 36 10.79 -12.35 3.80
N ASP A 37 9.89 -11.36 3.67
CA ASP A 37 8.89 -11.05 4.70
C ASP A 37 7.70 -10.34 4.08
N ARG A 38 6.57 -10.36 4.79
CA ARG A 38 5.30 -9.75 4.36
C ARG A 38 4.70 -8.96 5.51
N PHE A 39 4.04 -7.87 5.17
CA PHE A 39 3.25 -7.08 6.10
C PHE A 39 1.88 -6.89 5.50
N MET A 40 0.86 -7.52 6.08
CA MET A 40 -0.52 -7.49 5.59
C MET A 40 -1.43 -7.21 6.77
N GLU A 41 -1.86 -5.96 6.93
CA GLU A 41 -2.65 -5.53 8.08
C GLU A 41 -3.83 -4.66 7.66
N PHE A 42 -5.01 -5.00 8.17
CA PHE A 42 -6.11 -4.04 8.22
C PHE A 42 -5.87 -3.03 9.34
N VAL A 43 -6.45 -1.86 9.19
CA VAL A 43 -6.38 -0.79 10.18
C VAL A 43 -7.80 -0.38 10.53
N HIS A 44 -8.11 -0.33 11.84
CA HIS A 44 -9.41 0.12 12.30
C HIS A 44 -9.50 1.65 12.16
N PRO A 45 -10.41 2.18 11.33
CA PRO A 45 -10.54 3.63 11.15
C PRO A 45 -11.32 4.26 12.30
N ASP A 46 -11.06 5.55 12.55
CA ASP A 46 -11.81 6.31 13.55
C ASP A 46 -13.25 6.60 13.09
N LYS A 47 -13.44 6.75 11.79
CA LYS A 47 -14.75 6.98 11.17
C LYS A 47 -15.20 5.75 10.39
N PRO A 48 -16.51 5.45 10.37
CA PRO A 48 -17.02 4.35 9.55
C PRO A 48 -16.66 4.49 8.07
N ILE A 49 -16.38 3.35 7.44
CA ILE A 49 -16.14 3.29 6.00
C ILE A 49 -17.47 3.51 5.29
N THR A 50 -17.50 4.45 4.34
CA THR A 50 -18.72 4.74 3.56
C THR A 50 -18.97 3.65 2.50
N PRO A 51 -20.24 3.49 2.06
CA PRO A 51 -20.53 2.56 0.97
C PRO A 51 -19.74 2.81 -0.31
N MET A 52 -19.46 4.08 -0.62
CA MET A 52 -18.65 4.44 -1.79
C MET A 52 -17.23 3.89 -1.67
N ILE A 53 -16.61 4.01 -0.51
CA ILE A 53 -15.26 3.50 -0.27
C ILE A 53 -15.26 1.97 -0.28
N THR A 54 -16.25 1.32 0.32
CA THR A 54 -16.40 -0.14 0.23
C THR A 54 -16.50 -0.60 -1.22
N ASN A 55 -17.24 0.14 -2.06
CA ASN A 55 -17.34 -0.15 -3.49
C ASN A 55 -16.00 -0.11 -4.21
N ILE A 56 -15.15 0.86 -3.86
CA ILE A 56 -13.83 1.05 -4.48
C ILE A 56 -12.80 0.05 -3.95
N THR A 57 -12.74 -0.10 -2.64
CA THR A 57 -11.69 -0.88 -1.96
C THR A 57 -12.09 -2.33 -1.69
N HIS A 58 -13.39 -2.62 -1.71
CA HIS A 58 -13.98 -3.90 -1.29
C HIS A 58 -13.76 -4.22 0.20
N ILE A 59 -13.40 -3.21 1.00
CA ILE A 59 -13.23 -3.33 2.44
C ILE A 59 -14.49 -2.83 3.13
N THR A 60 -15.05 -3.66 4.00
CA THR A 60 -16.27 -3.34 4.77
C THR A 60 -15.92 -2.96 6.20
N ASN A 61 -16.88 -2.33 6.90
CA ASN A 61 -16.72 -2.02 8.32
C ASN A 61 -16.50 -3.29 9.17
N ASP A 62 -17.17 -4.40 8.81
CA ASP A 62 -16.98 -5.67 9.51
C ASP A 62 -15.56 -6.20 9.39
N MET A 63 -14.93 -6.06 8.23
CA MET A 63 -13.56 -6.53 7.99
C MET A 63 -12.53 -5.83 8.86
N VAL A 64 -12.75 -4.58 9.22
CA VAL A 64 -11.81 -3.77 10.02
C VAL A 64 -12.24 -3.63 11.48
N ALA A 65 -13.38 -4.18 11.87
CA ALA A 65 -13.95 -4.01 13.21
C ALA A 65 -13.01 -4.48 14.33
N GLY A 66 -12.32 -5.60 14.12
CA GLY A 66 -11.35 -6.15 15.07
C GLY A 66 -9.90 -5.79 14.78
N ALA A 67 -9.64 -4.92 13.80
CA ALA A 67 -8.28 -4.53 13.44
C ALA A 67 -7.67 -3.59 14.48
N ARG A 68 -6.35 -3.57 14.51
CA ARG A 68 -5.60 -2.66 15.39
C ARG A 68 -5.73 -1.21 14.91
N SER A 69 -5.51 -0.28 15.82
CA SER A 69 -5.53 1.16 15.52
C SER A 69 -4.38 1.57 14.58
N CYS A 70 -4.55 2.71 13.89
CA CYS A 70 -3.51 3.24 13.03
C CYS A 70 -2.18 3.48 13.75
N PRO A 71 -2.14 4.10 14.96
CA PRO A 71 -0.88 4.25 15.69
C PRO A 71 -0.12 2.93 15.88
N GLU A 72 -0.81 1.88 16.30
CA GLU A 72 -0.18 0.58 16.53
C GLU A 72 0.39 -0.02 15.24
N VAL A 73 -0.40 -0.01 14.17
CA VAL A 73 0.01 -0.58 12.88
C VAL A 73 1.15 0.23 12.26
N ILE A 74 1.12 1.55 12.37
CA ILE A 74 2.19 2.43 11.84
C ILE A 74 3.52 2.17 12.56
N HIS A 75 3.52 2.03 13.89
CA HIS A 75 4.74 1.67 14.62
C HIS A 75 5.36 0.39 14.06
N ASP A 76 4.57 -0.64 13.89
CA ASP A 76 5.04 -1.92 13.36
C ASP A 76 5.48 -1.81 11.90
N PHE A 77 4.75 -1.04 11.09
CA PHE A 77 5.11 -0.86 9.68
C PHE A 77 6.45 -0.12 9.52
N LEU A 78 6.69 0.92 10.31
CA LEU A 78 7.95 1.63 10.28
C LEU A 78 9.12 0.71 10.67
N SER A 79 8.92 -0.12 11.67
CA SER A 79 9.92 -1.14 12.07
C SER A 79 10.15 -2.17 10.95
N PHE A 80 9.09 -2.58 10.28
CA PHE A 80 9.17 -3.50 9.13
C PHE A 80 10.00 -2.89 7.98
N CYS A 81 9.85 -1.59 7.72
CA CYS A 81 10.55 -0.93 6.61
C CYS A 81 12.06 -0.82 6.82
N GLU A 82 12.53 -0.77 8.06
CA GLU A 82 13.96 -0.56 8.37
C GLU A 82 14.51 0.64 7.58
N ASP A 83 15.65 0.48 6.90
CA ASP A 83 16.27 1.52 6.07
C ASP A 83 16.03 1.32 4.57
N ASP A 84 15.11 0.45 4.20
CA ASP A 84 14.88 0.09 2.81
C ASP A 84 14.24 1.21 1.98
N VAL A 85 14.57 1.19 0.70
CA VAL A 85 13.89 1.98 -0.33
C VAL A 85 12.47 1.45 -0.52
N LEU A 86 11.52 2.35 -0.71
CA LEU A 86 10.13 2.01 -1.00
C LEU A 86 9.88 1.97 -2.50
N ILE A 87 9.08 1.00 -2.94
CA ILE A 87 8.60 0.93 -4.32
C ILE A 87 7.08 0.86 -4.29
N GLY A 88 6.44 1.67 -5.13
CA GLY A 88 5.00 1.66 -5.28
C GLY A 88 4.56 2.28 -6.59
N HIS A 89 3.32 2.01 -6.97
CA HIS A 89 2.69 2.61 -8.14
C HIS A 89 1.97 3.88 -7.71
N ASN A 90 2.45 5.04 -8.12
CA ASN A 90 2.09 6.35 -7.58
C ASN A 90 2.52 6.45 -6.10
N VAL A 91 3.76 6.14 -5.85
CA VAL A 91 4.32 5.91 -4.49
C VAL A 91 4.17 7.11 -3.55
N MET A 92 4.16 8.33 -4.07
CA MET A 92 4.02 9.53 -3.23
C MET A 92 2.65 9.59 -2.54
N PHE A 93 1.62 9.03 -3.15
CA PHE A 93 0.31 8.92 -2.53
C PHE A 93 0.38 8.08 -1.24
N ASP A 94 0.88 6.86 -1.37
CA ASP A 94 0.99 5.93 -0.23
C ASP A 94 1.98 6.44 0.82
N TYR A 95 3.12 6.93 0.37
CA TYR A 95 4.13 7.52 1.25
C TYR A 95 3.55 8.66 2.08
N SER A 96 2.79 9.56 1.48
CA SER A 96 2.22 10.72 2.18
C SER A 96 1.25 10.31 3.30
N PHE A 97 0.46 9.27 3.09
CA PHE A 97 -0.43 8.73 4.13
C PHE A 97 0.36 8.15 5.31
N VAL A 98 1.38 7.34 5.03
CA VAL A 98 2.23 6.78 6.08
C VAL A 98 2.99 7.88 6.82
N LYS A 99 3.56 8.83 6.08
CA LYS A 99 4.29 9.99 6.65
C LYS A 99 3.40 10.80 7.58
N CYS A 100 2.19 11.13 7.14
CA CYS A 100 1.25 11.89 7.94
C CYS A 100 0.89 11.16 9.24
N SER A 101 0.64 9.86 9.16
CA SER A 101 0.34 9.03 10.33
C SER A 101 1.55 8.94 11.28
N ALA A 102 2.76 8.79 10.74
CA ALA A 102 3.98 8.74 11.53
C ALA A 102 4.22 10.07 12.30
N VAL A 103 4.05 11.19 11.61
CA VAL A 103 4.22 12.52 12.21
C VAL A 103 3.23 12.75 13.36
N ARG A 104 1.99 12.29 13.23
CA ARG A 104 1.00 12.37 14.31
C ARG A 104 1.45 11.62 15.56
N GLU A 105 2.23 10.57 15.40
CA GLU A 105 2.80 9.79 16.49
C GLU A 105 4.17 10.29 16.95
N GLY A 106 4.63 11.41 16.45
CA GLY A 106 5.96 11.94 16.77
C GLY A 106 7.11 11.11 16.19
N LEU A 107 6.83 10.30 15.16
CA LEU A 107 7.81 9.42 14.52
C LEU A 107 8.36 10.06 13.25
N THR A 108 9.60 9.71 12.90
CA THR A 108 10.23 10.11 11.65
C THR A 108 10.09 9.02 10.61
N PHE A 109 9.62 9.40 9.42
CA PHE A 109 9.54 8.49 8.29
C PHE A 109 10.04 9.21 7.03
N GLU A 110 11.33 9.08 6.76
CA GLU A 110 12.00 9.66 5.60
C GLU A 110 12.56 8.51 4.75
N LYS A 111 11.99 8.32 3.57
CA LYS A 111 12.34 7.20 2.69
C LYS A 111 12.54 7.67 1.26
N MET A 112 13.51 7.07 0.59
CA MET A 112 13.60 7.16 -0.85
C MET A 112 12.51 6.29 -1.46
N GLY A 113 11.77 6.83 -2.43
CA GLY A 113 10.72 6.11 -3.13
C GLY A 113 11.02 5.96 -4.62
N ILE A 114 10.72 4.79 -5.14
CA ILE A 114 10.77 4.51 -6.58
C ILE A 114 9.33 4.34 -7.05
N ASP A 115 8.93 5.16 -8.01
CA ASP A 115 7.57 5.20 -8.52
C ASP A 115 7.45 4.45 -9.85
N THR A 116 6.82 3.29 -9.81
CA THR A 116 6.63 2.47 -11.01
C THR A 116 5.71 3.13 -12.04
N LEU A 117 4.79 4.01 -11.60
CA LEU A 117 3.97 4.80 -12.52
C LEU A 117 4.82 5.80 -13.33
N LYS A 118 5.76 6.48 -12.67
CA LYS A 118 6.67 7.41 -13.34
C LYS A 118 7.57 6.69 -14.33
N ILE A 119 8.05 5.50 -13.96
CA ILE A 119 8.85 4.66 -14.85
C ILE A 119 8.00 4.25 -16.06
N ALA A 120 6.78 3.78 -15.83
CA ALA A 120 5.87 3.37 -16.91
C ALA A 120 5.58 4.53 -17.89
N ARG A 121 5.40 5.74 -17.38
CA ARG A 121 5.20 6.94 -18.21
C ARG A 121 6.38 7.24 -19.12
N LYS A 122 7.58 6.92 -18.69
CA LYS A 122 8.81 7.10 -19.49
C LYS A 122 9.03 5.99 -20.50
N VAL A 123 8.76 4.75 -20.12
CA VAL A 123 9.06 3.56 -20.91
C VAL A 123 7.93 3.24 -21.89
N HIS A 124 6.68 3.40 -21.48
CA HIS A 124 5.49 3.03 -22.25
C HIS A 124 4.68 4.27 -22.67
N LYS A 125 5.31 5.15 -23.42
CA LYS A 125 4.68 6.42 -23.83
C LYS A 125 3.40 6.24 -24.65
N ASP A 126 3.33 5.15 -25.41
CA ASP A 126 2.22 4.85 -26.31
C ASP A 126 1.04 4.12 -25.64
N PHE A 127 1.16 3.77 -24.37
CA PHE A 127 0.07 3.09 -23.66
C PHE A 127 -1.02 4.09 -23.29
N GLU A 128 -2.27 3.75 -23.60
CA GLU A 128 -3.44 4.54 -23.18
C GLU A 128 -3.60 4.53 -21.66
N SER A 129 -3.37 3.37 -21.03
CA SER A 129 -3.42 3.23 -19.59
C SER A 129 -2.08 2.72 -19.06
N LYS A 130 -1.60 3.35 -18.00
CA LYS A 130 -0.38 2.97 -17.27
C LYS A 130 -0.72 2.54 -15.83
N SER A 131 -1.96 2.10 -15.62
CA SER A 131 -2.38 1.51 -14.34
C SER A 131 -1.56 0.25 -14.05
N LEU A 132 -1.47 -0.13 -12.78
CA LEU A 132 -0.76 -1.35 -12.41
C LEU A 132 -1.37 -2.58 -13.10
N GLY A 133 -2.70 -2.64 -13.18
CA GLY A 133 -3.40 -3.72 -13.90
C GLY A 133 -3.02 -3.79 -15.37
N ALA A 134 -2.99 -2.65 -16.07
CA ALA A 134 -2.62 -2.59 -17.48
C ALA A 134 -1.17 -3.06 -17.71
N LEU A 135 -0.24 -2.71 -16.82
CA LEU A 135 1.15 -3.16 -16.89
C LEU A 135 1.26 -4.66 -16.63
N CYS A 136 0.52 -5.18 -15.67
CA CYS A 136 0.48 -6.61 -15.39
C CYS A 136 -0.02 -7.39 -16.61
N ASP A 137 -1.05 -6.90 -17.28
CA ASP A 137 -1.57 -7.52 -18.51
C ASP A 137 -0.51 -7.53 -19.62
N TYR A 138 0.15 -6.39 -19.81
CA TYR A 138 1.18 -6.26 -20.85
C TYR A 138 2.36 -7.20 -20.60
N TYR A 139 2.83 -7.30 -19.36
CA TYR A 139 3.98 -8.14 -19.01
C TYR A 139 3.58 -9.59 -18.69
N HIS A 140 2.32 -9.95 -18.87
CA HIS A 140 1.80 -11.31 -18.58
C HIS A 140 2.08 -11.72 -17.13
N ILE A 141 1.97 -10.77 -16.19
CA ILE A 141 2.11 -11.02 -14.78
C ILE A 141 0.75 -11.45 -14.24
N ALA A 142 0.67 -12.67 -13.72
CA ALA A 142 -0.54 -13.15 -13.08
C ALA A 142 -0.83 -12.29 -11.84
N VAL A 143 -1.99 -11.66 -11.80
CA VAL A 143 -2.45 -10.92 -10.62
C VAL A 143 -3.02 -11.93 -9.63
N SER A 144 -2.18 -12.43 -8.73
CA SER A 144 -2.70 -13.06 -7.52
C SER A 144 -3.00 -11.92 -6.56
N TYR A 145 -4.28 -11.75 -6.23
CA TYR A 145 -4.65 -10.80 -5.19
C TYR A 145 -4.03 -11.26 -3.88
N THR A 146 -2.97 -10.59 -3.46
CA THR A 146 -2.30 -10.84 -2.17
C THR A 146 -2.96 -10.06 -1.03
N HIS A 147 -4.06 -9.36 -1.31
CA HIS A 147 -4.83 -8.65 -0.29
C HIS A 147 -5.52 -9.63 0.65
N LEU A 148 -5.60 -9.29 1.92
CA LEU A 148 -6.31 -10.07 2.93
C LEU A 148 -7.76 -10.36 2.51
N ARG A 149 -8.44 -9.35 1.97
CA ARG A 149 -9.82 -9.48 1.49
C ARG A 149 -9.98 -10.47 0.34
N ALA A 150 -8.98 -10.59 -0.53
CA ALA A 150 -9.04 -11.51 -1.65
C ALA A 150 -8.93 -12.96 -1.20
N HIS A 151 -8.18 -13.24 -0.16
CA HIS A 151 -8.10 -14.56 0.44
C HIS A 151 -9.43 -14.97 1.09
N GLU A 152 -10.14 -14.02 1.67
CA GLU A 152 -11.45 -14.25 2.28
C GLU A 152 -12.54 -14.55 1.25
N THR A 153 -12.47 -13.92 0.07
CA THR A 153 -13.48 -14.11 -0.99
C THR A 153 -13.22 -15.31 -1.88
N SER A 154 -12.03 -15.90 -1.85
CA SER A 154 -11.68 -17.08 -2.64
C SER A 154 -12.01 -18.41 -1.93
N GLN A 155 -12.56 -18.36 -0.73
CA GLN A 155 -13.05 -19.51 0.03
C GLN A 155 -14.57 -19.64 -0.13
#